data_14d8f0b1cc175f46300b7468e39cba9c
#
_entry.id   14d8f0b1cc175f46300b7468e39cba9c
#
_cell.length_a   1.000
_cell.length_b   1.000
_cell.length_c   1.000
_cell.angle_alpha   90.00
_cell.angle_beta   90.00
_cell.angle_gamma   90.00
#
_symmetry.space_group_name_H-M   'P 1'
#
loop_
_entity.id
_entity.type
_entity.pdbx_description
1 polymer ?
#
loop_
_entity_poly.entity_id
_entity_poly.type
_entity_poly.pdbx_seq_one_letter_code
_entity_poly.pdbx_strand_id
1 'polypeptide(L)'
;MTEDIKVKEIETLVTTAKKAQANYENYTQEQVDAIVKNIYQKTLDNAEKLAVSANKETGFGKVSDKIIKNTFASEQVYDSIKDLPTVGVINRRKEDKIIEIGIPLGVVAGLIPSTNPTATVIFKSLIALKTRNAIIFSPHPKALKSILMAAEIIEQAAVEAGAPAGLVQVIQEPTLDATSALMKHTDVSLILATGGKAMVQAAYSSGNPAIGVGPGNVPVLIDATADIAQAIDCVVRSKTFDNGIICASEQALVVDASIKAEVIEQLKAKKAYFMNKDESAKVSKFILRETGALNPDIVGKSASDVAKLVGISVPEETTILISEQSEIGHHNPYSREKLTPILGLFTVDSFEAGVETCKALLVNEGTGHTAVIHTTSDVNAETFGLEMRASRILVNTLGALGAIGATTKLAPSMTLGCGTMGGSSTTDNVTAHHLMNVKRIAYGVE
;
A
#
# COMPACT_ATOMS: atom_id res chain seq x y z
N MET A 1 16.05 -24.34 15.55
CA MET A 1 15.16 -25.26 14.80
C MET A 1 15.82 -25.58 13.48
N THR A 2 15.85 -26.85 13.10
CA THR A 2 16.49 -27.30 11.86
C THR A 2 15.64 -26.88 10.65
N GLU A 3 16.27 -26.70 9.50
CA GLU A 3 15.65 -26.34 8.20
C GLU A 3 14.47 -27.29 7.87
N ASP A 4 14.58 -28.55 8.21
CA ASP A 4 13.54 -29.57 8.04
C ASP A 4 12.22 -29.29 8.79
N ILE A 5 12.27 -28.66 9.97
CA ILE A 5 11.04 -28.35 10.76
C ILE A 5 10.26 -27.22 10.11
N LYS A 6 10.95 -26.22 9.56
CA LYS A 6 10.33 -25.07 8.90
C LYS A 6 9.66 -25.46 7.57
N VAL A 7 10.32 -26.29 6.78
CA VAL A 7 9.75 -26.84 5.52
C VAL A 7 8.49 -27.64 5.85
N LYS A 8 8.48 -28.42 6.95
CA LYS A 8 7.33 -29.21 7.38
C LYS A 8 6.15 -28.32 7.84
N GLU A 9 6.40 -27.16 8.47
CA GLU A 9 5.35 -26.19 8.81
C GLU A 9 4.67 -25.70 7.53
N ILE A 10 5.44 -25.24 6.54
CA ILE A 10 4.90 -24.72 5.28
C ILE A 10 4.09 -25.78 4.53
N GLU A 11 4.59 -27.02 4.45
CA GLU A 11 3.88 -28.13 3.84
C GLU A 11 2.52 -28.36 4.52
N THR A 12 2.48 -28.31 5.85
CA THR A 12 1.24 -28.46 6.63
C THR A 12 0.24 -27.35 6.35
N LEU A 13 0.71 -26.09 6.35
CA LEU A 13 -0.12 -24.91 6.06
C LEU A 13 -0.71 -25.00 4.64
N VAL A 14 0.13 -25.29 3.65
CA VAL A 14 -0.32 -25.37 2.26
C VAL A 14 -1.28 -26.53 2.02
N THR A 15 -1.00 -27.71 2.56
CA THR A 15 -1.89 -28.88 2.47
C THR A 15 -3.25 -28.58 3.09
N THR A 16 -3.28 -27.94 4.26
CA THR A 16 -4.51 -27.55 4.95
C THR A 16 -5.30 -26.50 4.13
N ALA A 17 -4.63 -25.46 3.66
CA ALA A 17 -5.23 -24.43 2.82
C ALA A 17 -5.81 -24.99 1.51
N LYS A 18 -5.07 -25.87 0.84
CA LYS A 18 -5.50 -26.54 -0.39
C LYS A 18 -6.74 -27.37 -0.18
N LYS A 19 -6.79 -28.14 0.92
CA LYS A 19 -7.97 -28.96 1.28
C LYS A 19 -9.20 -28.09 1.58
N ALA A 20 -9.03 -27.01 2.34
CA ALA A 20 -10.09 -26.07 2.64
C ALA A 20 -10.60 -25.38 1.36
N GLN A 21 -9.69 -24.93 0.51
CA GLN A 21 -10.00 -24.27 -0.76
C GLN A 21 -10.76 -25.20 -1.72
N ALA A 22 -10.37 -26.47 -1.83
CA ALA A 22 -11.05 -27.45 -2.67
C ALA A 22 -12.53 -27.69 -2.24
N ASN A 23 -12.84 -27.53 -0.96
CA ASN A 23 -14.23 -27.53 -0.50
C ASN A 23 -14.93 -26.20 -0.83
N TYR A 24 -14.23 -25.08 -0.60
CA TYR A 24 -14.77 -23.73 -0.77
C TYR A 24 -15.06 -23.35 -2.22
N GLU A 25 -14.33 -23.91 -3.19
CA GLU A 25 -14.57 -23.64 -4.63
C GLU A 25 -15.95 -24.02 -5.11
N ASN A 26 -16.63 -24.95 -4.40
CA ASN A 26 -17.97 -25.41 -4.72
C ASN A 26 -19.11 -24.56 -4.10
N TYR A 27 -18.78 -23.51 -3.37
CA TYR A 27 -19.77 -22.65 -2.72
C TYR A 27 -20.49 -21.77 -3.74
N THR A 28 -21.79 -21.51 -3.46
CA THR A 28 -22.59 -20.58 -4.26
C THR A 28 -22.19 -19.14 -4.00
N GLN A 29 -22.63 -18.22 -4.86
CA GLN A 29 -22.37 -16.78 -4.67
C GLN A 29 -22.93 -16.29 -3.33
N GLU A 30 -24.14 -16.72 -2.96
CA GLU A 30 -24.80 -16.33 -1.72
C GLU A 30 -24.02 -16.80 -0.47
N GLN A 31 -23.47 -18.01 -0.52
CA GLN A 31 -22.64 -18.54 0.57
C GLN A 31 -21.34 -17.75 0.70
N VAL A 32 -20.67 -17.45 -0.41
CA VAL A 32 -19.46 -16.64 -0.46
C VAL A 32 -19.73 -15.23 0.08
N ASP A 33 -20.83 -14.61 -0.35
CA ASP A 33 -21.21 -13.26 0.05
C ASP A 33 -21.55 -13.18 1.54
N ALA A 34 -22.21 -14.20 2.10
CA ALA A 34 -22.50 -14.29 3.53
C ALA A 34 -21.21 -14.39 4.37
N ILE A 35 -20.22 -15.17 3.92
CA ILE A 35 -18.91 -15.32 4.57
C ILE A 35 -18.15 -13.99 4.55
N VAL A 36 -18.04 -13.37 3.38
CA VAL A 36 -17.32 -12.10 3.20
C VAL A 36 -17.98 -10.97 4.01
N LYS A 37 -19.32 -10.96 4.09
CA LYS A 37 -20.06 -10.01 4.92
C LYS A 37 -19.78 -10.20 6.41
N ASN A 38 -19.71 -11.43 6.91
CA ASN A 38 -19.40 -11.67 8.32
C ASN A 38 -17.97 -11.25 8.66
N ILE A 39 -17.01 -11.53 7.76
CA ILE A 39 -15.61 -11.07 7.91
C ILE A 39 -15.56 -9.54 8.00
N TYR A 40 -16.21 -8.85 7.06
CA TYR A 40 -16.32 -7.39 7.09
C TYR A 40 -16.82 -6.87 8.44
N GLN A 41 -17.94 -7.40 8.92
CA GLN A 41 -18.55 -6.96 10.17
C GLN A 41 -17.61 -7.18 11.36
N LYS A 42 -17.04 -8.37 11.50
CA LYS A 42 -16.13 -8.73 12.59
C LYS A 42 -14.82 -7.92 12.56
N THR A 43 -14.28 -7.65 11.37
CA THR A 43 -13.06 -6.82 11.26
C THR A 43 -13.34 -5.35 11.56
N LEU A 44 -14.50 -4.84 11.18
CA LEU A 44 -14.93 -3.50 11.53
C LEU A 44 -15.14 -3.35 13.05
N ASP A 45 -15.84 -4.30 13.68
CA ASP A 45 -16.07 -4.34 15.13
C ASP A 45 -14.76 -4.41 15.95
N ASN A 46 -13.70 -4.96 15.37
CA ASN A 46 -12.38 -5.08 15.98
C ASN A 46 -11.34 -4.06 15.46
N ALA A 47 -11.75 -3.06 14.67
CA ALA A 47 -10.82 -2.11 14.03
C ALA A 47 -9.91 -1.38 15.04
N GLU A 48 -10.45 -0.94 16.16
CA GLU A 48 -9.71 -0.30 17.25
C GLU A 48 -8.76 -1.28 17.95
N LYS A 49 -9.22 -2.46 18.34
CA LYS A 49 -8.41 -3.50 18.98
C LYS A 49 -7.18 -3.86 18.14
N LEU A 50 -7.39 -4.02 16.84
CA LEU A 50 -6.33 -4.33 15.87
C LEU A 50 -5.36 -3.14 15.71
N ALA A 51 -5.86 -1.91 15.69
CA ALA A 51 -5.04 -0.70 15.60
C ALA A 51 -4.13 -0.53 16.83
N VAL A 52 -4.67 -0.72 18.03
CA VAL A 52 -3.92 -0.66 19.29
C VAL A 52 -2.84 -1.74 19.31
N SER A 53 -3.18 -2.98 18.93
CA SER A 53 -2.23 -4.09 18.85
C SER A 53 -1.08 -3.78 17.90
N ALA A 54 -1.38 -3.34 16.68
CA ALA A 54 -0.38 -3.02 15.67
C ALA A 54 0.55 -1.86 16.10
N ASN A 55 -0.01 -0.79 16.66
CA ASN A 55 0.78 0.33 17.16
C ASN A 55 1.69 -0.07 18.33
N LYS A 56 1.15 -0.81 19.31
CA LYS A 56 1.91 -1.28 20.48
C LYS A 56 3.07 -2.21 20.09
N GLU A 57 2.86 -3.08 19.12
CA GLU A 57 3.87 -4.05 18.70
C GLU A 57 4.95 -3.40 17.83
N THR A 58 4.58 -2.59 16.87
CA THR A 58 5.51 -2.00 15.89
C THR A 58 6.16 -0.72 16.36
N GLY A 59 5.49 0.04 17.23
CA GLY A 59 5.86 1.41 17.60
C GLY A 59 5.67 2.42 16.46
N PHE A 60 4.94 2.07 15.41
CA PHE A 60 4.77 2.86 14.20
C PHE A 60 3.42 3.57 14.16
N GLY A 61 3.44 4.85 13.74
CA GLY A 61 2.25 5.63 13.42
C GLY A 61 1.38 6.00 14.63
N LYS A 62 0.09 6.17 14.38
CA LYS A 62 -0.90 6.62 15.36
C LYS A 62 -2.07 5.64 15.43
N VAL A 63 -2.56 5.34 16.64
CA VAL A 63 -3.71 4.44 16.83
C VAL A 63 -4.94 4.95 16.09
N SER A 64 -5.27 6.26 16.19
CA SER A 64 -6.42 6.87 15.49
C SER A 64 -6.38 6.63 13.98
N ASP A 65 -5.22 6.78 13.36
CA ASP A 65 -5.07 6.66 11.92
C ASP A 65 -5.05 5.18 11.49
N LYS A 66 -4.56 4.29 12.34
CA LYS A 66 -4.66 2.83 12.13
C LYS A 66 -6.10 2.32 12.24
N ILE A 67 -6.93 2.93 13.10
CA ILE A 67 -8.39 2.66 13.14
C ILE A 67 -8.98 3.03 11.77
N ILE A 68 -8.67 4.22 11.24
CA ILE A 68 -9.15 4.64 9.92
C ILE A 68 -8.71 3.66 8.82
N LYS A 69 -7.45 3.19 8.84
CA LYS A 69 -6.95 2.19 7.89
C LYS A 69 -7.68 0.86 7.99
N ASN A 70 -7.92 0.37 9.20
CA ASN A 70 -8.64 -0.90 9.41
C ASN A 70 -10.11 -0.77 8.98
N THR A 71 -10.77 0.35 9.30
CA THR A 71 -12.13 0.66 8.86
C THR A 71 -12.22 0.73 7.34
N PHE A 72 -11.28 1.44 6.70
CA PHE A 72 -11.18 1.51 5.24
C PHE A 72 -11.03 0.11 4.61
N ALA A 73 -10.09 -0.69 5.14
CA ALA A 73 -9.81 -2.03 4.64
C ALA A 73 -10.99 -3.00 4.85
N SER A 74 -11.82 -2.78 5.87
CA SER A 74 -13.03 -3.54 6.12
C SER A 74 -14.19 -3.03 5.26
N GLU A 75 -14.62 -1.79 5.48
CA GLU A 75 -15.87 -1.22 4.96
C GLU A 75 -15.78 -0.86 3.48
N GLN A 76 -14.83 0.00 3.09
CA GLN A 76 -14.76 0.46 1.71
C GLN A 76 -14.32 -0.63 0.74
N VAL A 77 -13.45 -1.54 1.18
CA VAL A 77 -13.09 -2.72 0.37
C VAL A 77 -14.30 -3.64 0.22
N TYR A 78 -15.02 -3.95 1.31
CA TYR A 78 -16.24 -4.76 1.24
C TYR A 78 -17.27 -4.13 0.31
N ASP A 79 -17.55 -2.84 0.44
CA ASP A 79 -18.51 -2.13 -0.42
C ASP A 79 -18.15 -2.20 -1.90
N SER A 80 -16.85 -2.21 -2.23
CA SER A 80 -16.38 -2.30 -3.61
C SER A 80 -16.51 -3.70 -4.22
N ILE A 81 -16.65 -4.74 -3.40
CA ILE A 81 -16.68 -6.15 -3.88
C ILE A 81 -17.97 -6.88 -3.54
N LYS A 82 -18.85 -6.37 -2.67
CA LYS A 82 -20.05 -7.08 -2.21
C LYS A 82 -20.95 -7.55 -3.35
N ASP A 83 -21.15 -6.72 -4.37
CA ASP A 83 -22.02 -7.00 -5.51
C ASP A 83 -21.26 -7.60 -6.70
N LEU A 84 -19.94 -7.86 -6.55
CA LEU A 84 -19.13 -8.44 -7.62
C LEU A 84 -19.47 -9.92 -7.81
N PRO A 85 -19.91 -10.35 -9.01
CA PRO A 85 -20.09 -11.77 -9.31
C PRO A 85 -18.71 -12.45 -9.45
N THR A 86 -18.49 -13.52 -8.68
CA THR A 86 -17.23 -14.27 -8.68
C THR A 86 -17.45 -15.79 -8.84
N VAL A 87 -18.71 -16.24 -8.85
CA VAL A 87 -19.09 -17.66 -8.90
C VAL A 87 -19.87 -17.95 -10.16
N GLY A 88 -19.49 -19.00 -10.88
CA GLY A 88 -20.18 -19.43 -12.09
C GLY A 88 -20.08 -18.40 -13.21
N VAL A 89 -21.19 -18.15 -13.91
CA VAL A 89 -21.24 -17.15 -14.99
C VAL A 89 -21.21 -15.75 -14.38
N ILE A 90 -20.12 -15.03 -14.61
CA ILE A 90 -19.90 -13.68 -14.07
C ILE A 90 -20.26 -12.57 -15.07
N ASN A 91 -20.25 -12.87 -16.38
CA ASN A 91 -20.61 -11.92 -17.43
C ASN A 91 -21.10 -12.63 -18.70
N ARG A 92 -22.02 -11.97 -19.42
CA ARG A 92 -22.53 -12.43 -20.73
C ARG A 92 -22.41 -11.28 -21.73
N ARG A 93 -21.37 -11.32 -22.53
CA ARG A 93 -21.11 -10.36 -23.61
C ARG A 93 -21.87 -10.79 -24.86
N LYS A 94 -23.15 -10.45 -24.94
CA LYS A 94 -24.06 -10.94 -25.99
C LYS A 94 -23.60 -10.56 -27.40
N GLU A 95 -23.13 -9.34 -27.60
CA GLU A 95 -22.65 -8.83 -28.89
C GLU A 95 -21.41 -9.57 -29.37
N ASP A 96 -20.51 -9.93 -28.44
CA ASP A 96 -19.28 -10.67 -28.73
C ASP A 96 -19.49 -12.20 -28.77
N LYS A 97 -20.70 -12.68 -28.45
CA LYS A 97 -21.01 -14.09 -28.28
C LYS A 97 -20.05 -14.80 -27.29
N ILE A 98 -19.71 -14.13 -26.16
CA ILE A 98 -18.82 -14.66 -25.12
C ILE A 98 -19.58 -14.74 -23.79
N ILE A 99 -19.37 -15.88 -23.09
CA ILE A 99 -19.78 -16.03 -21.68
C ILE A 99 -18.51 -16.16 -20.84
N GLU A 100 -18.40 -15.36 -19.78
CA GLU A 100 -17.28 -15.39 -18.85
C GLU A 100 -17.67 -16.10 -17.56
N ILE A 101 -16.79 -16.97 -17.08
CA ILE A 101 -16.99 -17.81 -15.88
C ILE A 101 -15.84 -17.52 -14.92
N GLY A 102 -16.17 -17.18 -13.68
CA GLY A 102 -15.21 -16.95 -12.60
C GLY A 102 -14.79 -18.26 -11.93
N ILE A 103 -13.47 -18.49 -11.87
CA ILE A 103 -12.86 -19.64 -11.20
C ILE A 103 -11.82 -19.14 -10.20
N PRO A 104 -11.69 -19.77 -9.00
CA PRO A 104 -10.63 -19.41 -8.05
C PRO A 104 -9.25 -19.69 -8.64
N LEU A 105 -8.23 -19.03 -8.07
CA LEU A 105 -6.82 -19.32 -8.36
C LEU A 105 -6.37 -20.57 -7.61
N GLY A 106 -6.76 -20.70 -6.34
CA GLY A 106 -6.33 -21.75 -5.43
C GLY A 106 -5.79 -21.19 -4.11
N VAL A 107 -4.53 -21.52 -3.78
CA VAL A 107 -3.86 -21.00 -2.58
C VAL A 107 -3.04 -19.76 -2.92
N VAL A 108 -3.27 -18.67 -2.20
CA VAL A 108 -2.56 -17.39 -2.34
C VAL A 108 -1.55 -17.22 -1.20
N ALA A 109 -0.32 -16.86 -1.52
CA ALA A 109 0.68 -16.45 -0.54
C ALA A 109 0.63 -14.93 -0.36
N GLY A 110 0.26 -14.44 0.82
CA GLY A 110 0.14 -13.03 1.14
C GLY A 110 1.32 -12.53 1.99
N LEU A 111 2.23 -11.71 1.43
CA LEU A 111 3.32 -11.11 2.19
C LEU A 111 2.84 -9.81 2.84
N ILE A 112 3.04 -9.67 4.16
CA ILE A 112 2.48 -8.58 4.96
C ILE A 112 3.58 -7.70 5.54
N PRO A 113 3.56 -6.37 5.30
CA PRO A 113 4.54 -5.43 5.83
C PRO A 113 4.27 -5.07 7.29
N SER A 114 5.27 -4.54 7.98
CA SER A 114 5.13 -4.03 9.35
C SER A 114 4.45 -2.66 9.44
N THR A 115 4.38 -1.92 8.34
CA THR A 115 3.82 -0.56 8.31
C THR A 115 2.29 -0.53 8.38
N ASN A 116 1.63 -1.50 7.72
CA ASN A 116 0.17 -1.60 7.65
C ASN A 116 -0.29 -3.04 7.88
N PRO A 117 0.07 -3.67 9.03
CA PRO A 117 -0.07 -5.11 9.19
C PRO A 117 -1.52 -5.56 9.16
N THR A 118 -2.37 -5.02 10.02
CA THR A 118 -3.76 -5.45 10.20
C THR A 118 -4.64 -5.08 9.01
N ALA A 119 -4.56 -3.84 8.53
CA ALA A 119 -5.32 -3.38 7.37
C ALA A 119 -4.99 -4.20 6.09
N THR A 120 -3.72 -4.58 5.90
CA THR A 120 -3.32 -5.40 4.75
C THR A 120 -3.84 -6.84 4.87
N VAL A 121 -3.86 -7.42 6.07
CA VAL A 121 -4.47 -8.75 6.30
C VAL A 121 -5.97 -8.72 6.01
N ILE A 122 -6.69 -7.72 6.54
CA ILE A 122 -8.13 -7.55 6.30
C ILE A 122 -8.41 -7.46 4.79
N PHE A 123 -7.74 -6.52 4.12
CA PHE A 123 -7.90 -6.29 2.69
C PHE A 123 -7.66 -7.55 1.85
N LYS A 124 -6.49 -8.20 2.06
CA LYS A 124 -6.11 -9.38 1.28
C LYS A 124 -7.04 -10.57 1.53
N SER A 125 -7.52 -10.74 2.76
CA SER A 125 -8.48 -11.79 3.09
C SER A 125 -9.83 -11.57 2.40
N LEU A 126 -10.37 -10.34 2.44
CA LEU A 126 -11.65 -10.03 1.80
C LEU A 126 -11.63 -10.32 0.29
N ILE A 127 -10.59 -9.87 -0.41
CA ILE A 127 -10.49 -10.10 -1.86
C ILE A 127 -10.18 -11.56 -2.22
N ALA A 128 -9.43 -12.28 -1.38
CA ALA A 128 -9.12 -13.70 -1.59
C ALA A 128 -10.36 -14.59 -1.36
N LEU A 129 -11.08 -14.38 -0.25
CA LEU A 129 -12.24 -15.20 0.07
C LEU A 129 -13.43 -14.87 -0.83
N LYS A 130 -13.61 -13.61 -1.25
CA LYS A 130 -14.63 -13.23 -2.25
C LYS A 130 -14.49 -14.04 -3.55
N THR A 131 -13.27 -14.42 -3.91
CA THR A 131 -12.95 -15.17 -5.12
C THR A 131 -12.69 -16.66 -4.86
N ARG A 132 -13.11 -17.14 -3.70
CA ARG A 132 -13.03 -18.55 -3.25
C ARG A 132 -11.62 -19.11 -3.19
N ASN A 133 -10.62 -18.26 -2.92
CA ASN A 133 -9.25 -18.69 -2.65
C ASN A 133 -9.02 -18.94 -1.16
N ALA A 134 -8.01 -19.75 -0.83
CA ALA A 134 -7.38 -19.74 0.47
C ALA A 134 -6.18 -18.80 0.46
N ILE A 135 -5.81 -18.27 1.63
CA ILE A 135 -4.65 -17.37 1.75
C ILE A 135 -3.79 -17.75 2.95
N ILE A 136 -2.47 -17.79 2.72
CA ILE A 136 -1.47 -18.02 3.76
C ILE A 136 -0.61 -16.77 3.87
N PHE A 137 -0.58 -16.16 5.03
CA PHE A 137 0.19 -14.95 5.29
C PHE A 137 1.61 -15.27 5.74
N SER A 138 2.59 -14.60 5.12
CA SER A 138 3.95 -14.49 5.61
C SER A 138 4.10 -13.12 6.29
N PRO A 139 4.11 -13.07 7.64
CA PRO A 139 4.15 -11.83 8.38
C PRO A 139 5.55 -11.25 8.47
N HIS A 140 5.65 -9.91 8.48
CA HIS A 140 6.87 -9.26 8.90
C HIS A 140 7.12 -9.53 10.40
N PRO A 141 8.32 -9.94 10.84
CA PRO A 141 8.59 -10.31 12.23
C PRO A 141 8.24 -9.26 13.28
N LYS A 142 8.38 -7.96 12.94
CA LYS A 142 8.02 -6.83 13.83
C LYS A 142 6.50 -6.63 14.04
N ALA A 143 5.65 -7.37 13.32
CA ALA A 143 4.19 -7.22 13.40
C ALA A 143 3.48 -8.59 13.50
N LEU A 144 4.19 -9.61 13.94
CA LEU A 144 3.70 -11.00 13.98
C LEU A 144 2.42 -11.14 14.80
N LYS A 145 2.40 -10.59 16.03
CA LYS A 145 1.26 -10.72 16.95
C LYS A 145 -0.01 -10.06 16.43
N SER A 146 0.13 -8.86 15.87
CA SER A 146 -1.01 -8.14 15.30
C SER A 146 -1.54 -8.78 14.01
N ILE A 147 -0.66 -9.36 13.20
CA ILE A 147 -1.04 -10.12 11.99
C ILE A 147 -1.76 -11.41 12.38
N LEU A 148 -1.23 -12.17 13.34
CA LEU A 148 -1.88 -13.37 13.87
C LEU A 148 -3.27 -13.06 14.43
N MET A 149 -3.40 -12.01 15.24
CA MET A 149 -4.69 -11.58 15.80
C MET A 149 -5.71 -11.23 14.70
N ALA A 150 -5.29 -10.50 13.66
CA ALA A 150 -6.18 -10.14 12.56
C ALA A 150 -6.63 -11.38 11.77
N ALA A 151 -5.70 -12.28 11.45
CA ALA A 151 -6.00 -13.51 10.72
C ALA A 151 -6.93 -14.45 11.53
N GLU A 152 -6.72 -14.56 12.83
CA GLU A 152 -7.57 -15.36 13.73
C GLU A 152 -9.02 -14.84 13.74
N ILE A 153 -9.21 -13.53 13.90
CA ILE A 153 -10.55 -12.91 13.85
C ILE A 153 -11.23 -13.20 12.50
N ILE A 154 -10.49 -13.12 11.40
CA ILE A 154 -11.01 -13.35 10.05
C ILE A 154 -11.35 -14.82 9.85
N GLU A 155 -10.47 -15.74 10.22
CA GLU A 155 -10.70 -17.19 10.10
C GLU A 155 -11.92 -17.61 10.93
N GLN A 156 -12.02 -17.14 12.19
CA GLN A 156 -13.17 -17.40 13.03
C GLN A 156 -14.47 -16.86 12.41
N ALA A 157 -14.44 -15.63 11.89
CA ALA A 157 -15.60 -15.03 11.23
C ALA A 157 -16.01 -15.82 9.98
N ALA A 158 -15.05 -16.29 9.20
CA ALA A 158 -15.34 -17.14 8.03
C ALA A 158 -16.01 -18.46 8.43
N VAL A 159 -15.47 -19.15 9.43
CA VAL A 159 -16.01 -20.43 9.93
C VAL A 159 -17.39 -20.23 10.56
N GLU A 160 -17.63 -19.20 11.35
CA GLU A 160 -18.94 -18.85 11.90
C GLU A 160 -20.01 -18.68 10.82
N ALA A 161 -19.63 -18.19 9.65
CA ALA A 161 -20.51 -18.04 8.50
C ALA A 161 -20.58 -19.28 7.57
N GLY A 162 -19.97 -20.40 7.99
CA GLY A 162 -20.05 -21.68 7.31
C GLY A 162 -18.89 -21.97 6.36
N ALA A 163 -17.81 -21.20 6.37
CA ALA A 163 -16.61 -21.54 5.58
C ALA A 163 -15.89 -22.77 6.14
N PRO A 164 -15.21 -23.56 5.30
CA PRO A 164 -14.33 -24.62 5.79
C PRO A 164 -13.14 -24.00 6.54
N ALA A 165 -12.78 -24.61 7.67
CA ALA A 165 -11.61 -24.17 8.44
C ALA A 165 -10.30 -24.37 7.66
N GLY A 166 -9.38 -23.41 7.77
CA GLY A 166 -8.08 -23.44 7.13
C GLY A 166 -7.96 -22.57 5.88
N LEU A 167 -8.94 -21.73 5.60
CA LEU A 167 -8.88 -20.78 4.47
C LEU A 167 -7.94 -19.63 4.70
N VAL A 168 -7.76 -19.19 5.95
CA VAL A 168 -6.87 -18.08 6.32
C VAL A 168 -5.85 -18.57 7.34
N GLN A 169 -4.59 -18.60 6.93
CA GLN A 169 -3.51 -19.11 7.76
C GLN A 169 -2.33 -18.15 7.81
N VAL A 170 -1.47 -18.31 8.79
CA VAL A 170 -0.28 -17.47 9.02
C VAL A 170 0.91 -18.34 9.42
N ILE A 171 2.08 -18.06 8.87
CA ILE A 171 3.35 -18.63 9.33
C ILE A 171 3.59 -18.16 10.77
N GLN A 172 3.72 -19.11 11.70
CA GLN A 172 3.88 -18.82 13.14
C GLN A 172 5.30 -18.34 13.47
N GLU A 173 6.29 -18.86 12.75
CA GLU A 173 7.69 -18.48 12.90
C GLU A 173 8.25 -17.89 11.58
N PRO A 174 8.03 -16.59 11.34
CA PRO A 174 8.43 -15.97 10.09
C PRO A 174 9.94 -15.83 9.99
N THR A 175 10.52 -16.53 9.03
CA THR A 175 11.92 -16.40 8.63
C THR A 175 12.01 -16.19 7.12
N LEU A 176 13.16 -15.74 6.62
CA LEU A 176 13.38 -15.61 5.18
C LEU A 176 13.24 -16.97 4.47
N ASP A 177 13.71 -18.05 5.10
CA ASP A 177 13.60 -19.41 4.54
C ASP A 177 12.16 -19.89 4.47
N ALA A 178 11.37 -19.71 5.55
CA ALA A 178 9.95 -20.06 5.57
C ALA A 178 9.17 -19.25 4.51
N THR A 179 9.43 -17.95 4.41
CA THR A 179 8.83 -17.10 3.37
C THR A 179 9.21 -17.56 1.96
N SER A 180 10.50 -17.90 1.74
CA SER A 180 10.98 -18.43 0.46
C SER A 180 10.35 -19.77 0.13
N ALA A 181 10.25 -20.67 1.11
CA ALA A 181 9.60 -21.98 0.94
C ALA A 181 8.12 -21.82 0.55
N LEU A 182 7.37 -20.92 1.21
CA LEU A 182 5.99 -20.62 0.86
C LEU A 182 5.88 -20.07 -0.59
N MET A 183 6.72 -19.08 -0.94
CA MET A 183 6.70 -18.48 -2.28
C MET A 183 7.03 -19.48 -3.40
N LYS A 184 7.87 -20.47 -3.12
CA LYS A 184 8.30 -21.50 -4.09
C LYS A 184 7.45 -22.75 -4.09
N HIS A 185 6.48 -22.86 -3.19
CA HIS A 185 5.68 -24.07 -3.06
C HIS A 185 4.82 -24.29 -4.32
N THR A 186 4.81 -25.52 -4.83
CA THR A 186 4.13 -25.88 -6.11
C THR A 186 2.62 -25.71 -6.07
N ASP A 187 2.00 -25.81 -4.89
CA ASP A 187 0.56 -25.63 -4.70
C ASP A 187 0.16 -24.17 -4.39
N VAL A 188 1.12 -23.22 -4.39
CA VAL A 188 0.83 -21.79 -4.33
C VAL A 188 0.57 -21.28 -5.74
N SER A 189 -0.63 -20.78 -5.96
CA SER A 189 -1.08 -20.32 -7.28
C SER A 189 -0.73 -18.87 -7.60
N LEU A 190 -0.62 -18.03 -6.57
CA LEU A 190 -0.30 -16.61 -6.69
C LEU A 190 0.40 -16.09 -5.43
N ILE A 191 1.40 -15.24 -5.62
CA ILE A 191 2.02 -14.47 -4.54
C ILE A 191 1.51 -13.04 -4.62
N LEU A 192 0.90 -12.55 -3.53
CA LEU A 192 0.47 -11.17 -3.38
C LEU A 192 1.43 -10.44 -2.42
N ALA A 193 2.48 -9.83 -2.97
CA ALA A 193 3.59 -9.27 -2.21
C ALA A 193 3.42 -7.76 -1.98
N THR A 194 3.36 -7.36 -0.71
CA THR A 194 3.46 -5.96 -0.29
C THR A 194 4.67 -5.83 0.63
N GLY A 195 5.68 -5.07 0.21
CA GLY A 195 6.91 -4.96 1.00
C GLY A 195 8.03 -4.18 0.30
N GLY A 196 9.21 -4.20 0.88
CA GLY A 196 10.39 -3.55 0.32
C GLY A 196 10.86 -4.21 -0.99
N LYS A 197 11.65 -3.47 -1.78
CA LYS A 197 12.14 -3.87 -3.12
C LYS A 197 12.71 -5.29 -3.17
N ALA A 198 13.53 -5.67 -2.19
CA ALA A 198 14.16 -7.01 -2.16
C ALA A 198 13.12 -8.14 -2.02
N MET A 199 12.07 -7.94 -1.20
CA MET A 199 11.02 -8.92 -1.01
C MET A 199 10.15 -9.07 -2.27
N VAL A 200 9.84 -7.97 -2.94
CA VAL A 200 9.12 -7.97 -4.21
C VAL A 200 9.93 -8.67 -5.31
N GLN A 201 11.23 -8.42 -5.39
CA GLN A 201 12.12 -9.12 -6.31
C GLN A 201 12.17 -10.63 -6.03
N ALA A 202 12.23 -11.02 -4.75
CA ALA A 202 12.20 -12.43 -4.36
C ALA A 202 10.89 -13.10 -4.78
N ALA A 203 9.74 -12.42 -4.64
CA ALA A 203 8.44 -12.91 -5.09
C ALA A 203 8.43 -13.17 -6.60
N TYR A 204 8.86 -12.20 -7.41
CA TYR A 204 8.94 -12.37 -8.87
C TYR A 204 9.96 -13.43 -9.33
N SER A 205 10.98 -13.70 -8.53
CA SER A 205 12.02 -14.69 -8.83
C SER A 205 11.72 -16.09 -8.26
N SER A 206 10.56 -16.27 -7.62
CA SER A 206 10.21 -17.54 -6.95
C SER A 206 9.86 -18.68 -7.90
N GLY A 207 9.42 -18.36 -9.12
CA GLY A 207 8.89 -19.30 -10.11
C GLY A 207 7.36 -19.37 -10.16
N ASN A 208 6.65 -18.87 -9.14
CA ASN A 208 5.19 -18.76 -9.13
C ASN A 208 4.72 -17.39 -9.63
N PRO A 209 3.51 -17.29 -10.19
CA PRO A 209 2.91 -16.01 -10.52
C PRO A 209 2.90 -15.05 -9.31
N ALA A 210 3.21 -13.78 -9.54
CA ALA A 210 3.25 -12.79 -8.47
C ALA A 210 2.65 -11.46 -8.90
N ILE A 211 2.00 -10.79 -7.94
CA ILE A 211 1.66 -9.38 -7.98
C ILE A 211 2.41 -8.73 -6.82
N GLY A 212 3.45 -8.00 -7.15
CA GLY A 212 4.30 -7.33 -6.17
C GLY A 212 4.25 -5.82 -6.33
N VAL A 213 4.23 -5.12 -5.20
CA VAL A 213 4.25 -3.65 -5.17
C VAL A 213 5.40 -3.18 -4.30
N GLY A 214 6.22 -2.30 -4.87
CA GLY A 214 7.42 -1.77 -4.26
C GLY A 214 7.20 -0.46 -3.50
N PRO A 215 8.32 0.18 -3.08
CA PRO A 215 8.29 1.47 -2.41
C PRO A 215 7.75 2.58 -3.31
N GLY A 216 7.16 3.60 -2.70
CA GLY A 216 6.75 4.83 -3.35
C GLY A 216 7.71 5.97 -3.04
N ASN A 217 7.83 6.92 -3.95
CA ASN A 217 8.54 8.19 -3.73
C ASN A 217 7.74 9.30 -4.42
N VAL A 218 6.64 9.68 -3.79
CA VAL A 218 5.61 10.51 -4.41
C VAL A 218 6.04 11.97 -4.49
N PRO A 219 6.29 12.51 -5.69
CA PRO A 219 6.46 13.95 -5.89
C PRO A 219 5.09 14.64 -5.91
N VAL A 220 5.05 15.87 -5.42
CA VAL A 220 3.87 16.73 -5.43
C VAL A 220 4.21 18.04 -6.13
N LEU A 221 3.61 18.29 -7.28
CA LEU A 221 3.72 19.58 -7.94
C LEU A 221 2.63 20.53 -7.41
N ILE A 222 3.03 21.65 -6.84
CA ILE A 222 2.14 22.77 -6.54
C ILE A 222 2.38 23.82 -7.61
N ASP A 223 1.47 23.81 -8.60
CA ASP A 223 1.50 24.68 -9.78
C ASP A 223 1.10 26.11 -9.40
N ALA A 224 1.57 27.09 -10.16
CA ALA A 224 1.26 28.52 -9.97
C ALA A 224 -0.25 28.84 -9.94
N THR A 225 -1.08 27.98 -10.54
CA THR A 225 -2.56 28.13 -10.55
C THR A 225 -3.26 27.47 -9.37
N ALA A 226 -2.53 26.78 -8.48
CA ALA A 226 -3.11 26.02 -7.39
C ALA A 226 -3.88 26.87 -6.38
N ASP A 227 -4.95 26.33 -5.83
CA ASP A 227 -5.46 26.79 -4.53
C ASP A 227 -4.49 26.36 -3.44
N ILE A 228 -3.61 27.28 -3.05
CA ILE A 228 -2.49 27.01 -2.15
C ILE A 228 -3.00 26.53 -0.79
N ALA A 229 -4.06 27.13 -0.25
CA ALA A 229 -4.61 26.77 1.05
C ALA A 229 -5.12 25.32 1.04
N GLN A 230 -5.86 24.91 -0.01
CA GLN A 230 -6.31 23.54 -0.20
C GLN A 230 -5.13 22.59 -0.42
N ALA A 231 -4.16 22.95 -1.27
CA ALA A 231 -2.99 22.14 -1.57
C ALA A 231 -2.21 21.80 -0.29
N ILE A 232 -1.92 22.81 0.53
CA ILE A 232 -1.19 22.65 1.78
C ILE A 232 -2.00 21.85 2.82
N ASP A 233 -3.31 22.05 2.90
CA ASP A 233 -4.16 21.21 3.75
C ASP A 233 -4.09 19.74 3.36
N CYS A 234 -4.21 19.43 2.06
CA CYS A 234 -4.06 18.08 1.52
C CYS A 234 -2.70 17.48 1.86
N VAL A 235 -1.60 18.20 1.57
CA VAL A 235 -0.23 17.75 1.84
C VAL A 235 -0.01 17.46 3.31
N VAL A 236 -0.36 18.38 4.20
CA VAL A 236 -0.11 18.23 5.64
C VAL A 236 -0.93 17.08 6.21
N ARG A 237 -2.22 16.99 5.91
CA ARG A 237 -3.09 15.90 6.38
C ARG A 237 -2.60 14.55 5.86
N SER A 238 -2.21 14.47 4.60
CA SER A 238 -1.72 13.24 3.99
C SER A 238 -0.37 12.82 4.56
N LYS A 239 0.59 13.75 4.67
CA LYS A 239 1.94 13.46 5.18
C LYS A 239 1.96 13.11 6.66
N THR A 240 1.06 13.65 7.46
CA THR A 240 0.96 13.36 8.89
C THR A 240 0.04 12.17 9.20
N PHE A 241 -0.72 11.68 8.24
CA PHE A 241 -1.55 10.50 8.39
C PHE A 241 -0.70 9.27 8.70
N ASP A 242 -0.95 8.68 9.85
CA ASP A 242 -0.20 7.56 10.42
C ASP A 242 1.33 7.78 10.40
N ASN A 243 1.75 9.04 10.62
CA ASN A 243 3.14 9.50 10.53
C ASN A 243 3.83 9.17 9.18
N GLY A 244 3.09 9.23 8.08
CA GLY A 244 3.63 9.07 6.72
C GLY A 244 3.94 7.64 6.31
N ILE A 245 3.39 6.62 6.96
CA ILE A 245 3.66 5.20 6.64
C ILE A 245 2.66 4.59 5.65
N ILE A 246 2.24 5.34 4.66
CA ILE A 246 1.64 4.81 3.42
C ILE A 246 2.62 5.07 2.28
N CYS A 247 2.85 4.08 1.42
CA CYS A 247 3.77 4.19 0.28
C CYS A 247 3.39 5.29 -0.73
N ALA A 248 2.13 5.74 -0.73
CA ALA A 248 1.63 6.86 -1.52
C ALA A 248 1.67 8.21 -0.77
N SER A 249 2.25 8.26 0.45
CA SER A 249 2.48 9.51 1.16
C SER A 249 3.52 10.37 0.43
N GLU A 250 3.29 11.66 0.41
CA GLU A 250 4.14 12.65 -0.23
C GLU A 250 5.58 12.59 0.29
N GLN A 251 6.57 12.69 -0.61
CA GLN A 251 7.99 12.63 -0.26
C GLN A 251 8.74 13.93 -0.59
N ALA A 252 8.32 14.62 -1.63
CA ALA A 252 8.91 15.87 -2.07
C ALA A 252 7.84 16.84 -2.57
N LEU A 253 7.96 18.11 -2.19
CA LEU A 253 7.19 19.21 -2.74
C LEU A 253 8.00 19.87 -3.86
N VAL A 254 7.42 20.04 -5.01
CA VAL A 254 7.95 20.81 -6.14
C VAL A 254 7.06 22.02 -6.30
N VAL A 255 7.61 23.22 -6.07
CA VAL A 255 6.84 24.44 -5.91
C VAL A 255 7.31 25.49 -6.90
N ASP A 256 6.36 26.07 -7.64
CA ASP A 256 6.65 27.22 -8.51
C ASP A 256 7.16 28.40 -7.70
N ALA A 257 8.23 29.04 -8.18
CA ALA A 257 8.91 30.14 -7.49
C ALA A 257 7.98 31.34 -7.22
N SER A 258 7.00 31.57 -8.09
CA SER A 258 6.04 32.69 -7.97
C SER A 258 5.13 32.58 -6.75
N ILE A 259 4.83 31.33 -6.30
CA ILE A 259 3.95 31.07 -5.15
C ILE A 259 4.70 30.55 -3.92
N LYS A 260 6.01 30.37 -4.00
CA LYS A 260 6.83 29.77 -2.94
C LYS A 260 6.65 30.45 -1.59
N ALA A 261 6.62 31.78 -1.57
CA ALA A 261 6.51 32.54 -0.32
C ALA A 261 5.21 32.21 0.43
N GLU A 262 4.10 32.17 -0.30
CA GLU A 262 2.78 31.83 0.25
C GLU A 262 2.71 30.35 0.71
N VAL A 263 3.26 29.43 -0.08
CA VAL A 263 3.36 28.00 0.28
C VAL A 263 4.11 27.83 1.60
N ILE A 264 5.25 28.54 1.79
CA ILE A 264 6.02 28.48 3.04
C ILE A 264 5.22 29.05 4.21
N GLU A 265 4.52 30.17 4.01
CA GLU A 265 3.67 30.76 5.04
C GLU A 265 2.56 29.81 5.49
N GLN A 266 1.83 29.21 4.54
CA GLN A 266 0.76 28.24 4.80
C GLN A 266 1.30 26.99 5.51
N LEU A 267 2.45 26.45 5.09
CA LEU A 267 3.10 25.31 5.76
C LEU A 267 3.47 25.64 7.21
N LYS A 268 4.04 26.84 7.47
CA LYS A 268 4.35 27.30 8.82
C LYS A 268 3.08 27.48 9.68
N ALA A 269 2.00 27.97 9.10
CA ALA A 269 0.69 28.07 9.77
C ALA A 269 0.17 26.70 10.20
N LYS A 270 0.47 25.63 9.44
CA LYS A 270 0.18 24.23 9.77
C LYS A 270 1.27 23.56 10.65
N LYS A 271 2.16 24.35 11.27
CA LYS A 271 3.22 23.89 12.18
C LYS A 271 4.33 23.05 11.51
N ALA A 272 4.54 23.17 10.20
CA ALA A 272 5.71 22.63 9.56
C ALA A 272 6.97 23.41 9.95
N TYR A 273 8.07 22.70 10.18
CA TYR A 273 9.35 23.26 10.60
C TYR A 273 10.34 23.22 9.43
N PHE A 274 10.83 24.39 9.03
CA PHE A 274 11.87 24.52 8.00
C PHE A 274 13.24 24.45 8.66
N MET A 275 13.94 23.36 8.39
CA MET A 275 15.28 23.10 8.91
C MET A 275 16.30 24.03 8.27
N ASN A 276 17.22 24.57 9.07
CA ASN A 276 18.40 25.21 8.54
C ASN A 276 19.40 24.20 7.95
N LYS A 277 20.50 24.67 7.34
CA LYS A 277 21.47 23.80 6.66
C LYS A 277 22.10 22.76 7.59
N ASP A 278 22.43 23.14 8.83
CA ASP A 278 23.09 22.26 9.79
C ASP A 278 22.10 21.18 10.30
N GLU A 279 20.88 21.57 10.59
CA GLU A 279 19.81 20.66 10.99
C GLU A 279 19.47 19.69 9.85
N SER A 280 19.34 20.20 8.63
CA SER A 280 19.10 19.37 7.43
C SER A 280 20.25 18.37 7.22
N ALA A 281 21.51 18.78 7.38
CA ALA A 281 22.66 17.88 7.26
C ALA A 281 22.65 16.78 8.33
N LYS A 282 22.25 17.09 9.58
CA LYS A 282 22.11 16.10 10.65
C LYS A 282 21.01 15.09 10.32
N VAL A 283 19.82 15.57 9.96
CA VAL A 283 18.66 14.71 9.59
C VAL A 283 19.00 13.84 8.38
N SER A 284 19.66 14.40 7.36
CA SER A 284 20.11 13.68 6.16
C SER A 284 20.91 12.42 6.49
N LYS A 285 21.90 12.55 7.40
CA LYS A 285 22.74 11.42 7.84
C LYS A 285 21.96 10.34 8.60
N PHE A 286 20.79 10.66 9.11
CA PHE A 286 19.98 9.75 9.90
C PHE A 286 18.87 9.06 9.10
N ILE A 287 18.45 9.64 7.95
CA ILE A 287 17.39 9.06 7.09
C ILE A 287 17.84 7.74 6.48
N LEU A 288 19.07 7.67 5.97
CA LEU A 288 19.63 6.47 5.37
C LEU A 288 20.74 5.88 6.22
N ARG A 289 20.83 4.56 6.24
CA ARG A 289 21.99 3.84 6.77
C ARG A 289 23.16 3.92 5.78
N GLU A 290 24.36 3.58 6.22
CA GLU A 290 25.57 3.51 5.36
C GLU A 290 25.37 2.60 4.13
N THR A 291 24.53 1.60 4.24
CA THR A 291 24.13 0.71 3.13
C THR A 291 23.24 1.37 2.07
N GLY A 292 22.80 2.62 2.29
CA GLY A 292 21.82 3.31 1.47
C GLY A 292 20.37 2.89 1.69
N ALA A 293 20.10 1.97 2.61
CA ALA A 293 18.75 1.58 2.99
C ALA A 293 18.12 2.61 3.95
N LEU A 294 16.78 2.74 3.90
CA LEU A 294 16.03 3.56 4.84
C LEU A 294 16.31 3.10 6.30
N ASN A 295 16.57 4.05 7.18
CA ASN A 295 16.75 3.77 8.59
C ASN A 295 15.41 3.40 9.25
N PRO A 296 15.24 2.17 9.77
CA PRO A 296 13.98 1.75 10.35
C PRO A 296 13.62 2.47 11.67
N ASP A 297 14.56 3.19 12.28
CA ASP A 297 14.36 3.87 13.55
C ASP A 297 13.49 5.14 13.40
N ILE A 298 13.42 5.72 12.19
CA ILE A 298 12.56 6.87 11.89
C ILE A 298 11.18 6.49 11.34
N VAL A 299 11.01 5.26 10.87
CA VAL A 299 9.76 4.81 10.22
C VAL A 299 8.58 4.97 11.17
N GLY A 300 7.56 5.71 10.73
CA GLY A 300 6.33 5.92 11.50
C GLY A 300 6.49 6.77 12.77
N LYS A 301 7.63 7.42 12.97
CA LYS A 301 7.85 8.39 14.08
C LYS A 301 7.23 9.74 13.72
N SER A 302 6.82 10.50 14.74
CA SER A 302 6.40 11.88 14.55
C SER A 302 7.59 12.77 14.17
N ALA A 303 7.32 13.95 13.61
CA ALA A 303 8.37 14.91 13.28
C ALA A 303 9.19 15.32 14.52
N SER A 304 8.53 15.54 15.66
CA SER A 304 9.20 15.87 16.93
C SER A 304 10.04 14.70 17.48
N ASP A 305 9.59 13.45 17.32
CA ASP A 305 10.39 12.29 17.74
C ASP A 305 11.63 12.11 16.85
N VAL A 306 11.49 12.30 15.54
CA VAL A 306 12.66 12.29 14.64
C VAL A 306 13.65 13.39 15.02
N ALA A 307 13.16 14.61 15.28
CA ALA A 307 14.00 15.72 15.71
C ALA A 307 14.79 15.38 17.00
N LYS A 308 14.13 14.80 18.00
CA LYS A 308 14.76 14.33 19.24
C LYS A 308 15.83 13.26 18.98
N LEU A 309 15.55 12.27 18.13
CA LEU A 309 16.49 11.20 17.78
C LEU A 309 17.78 11.75 17.13
N VAL A 310 17.64 12.80 16.32
CA VAL A 310 18.77 13.43 15.58
C VAL A 310 19.49 14.49 16.41
N GLY A 311 18.91 14.91 17.53
CA GLY A 311 19.48 15.95 18.40
C GLY A 311 19.31 17.37 17.83
N ILE A 312 18.16 17.64 17.22
CA ILE A 312 17.73 19.00 16.84
C ILE A 312 16.54 19.43 17.69
N SER A 313 16.46 20.73 17.99
CA SER A 313 15.37 21.30 18.80
C SER A 313 14.30 21.90 17.90
N VAL A 314 13.09 21.38 18.00
CA VAL A 314 11.92 21.90 17.28
C VAL A 314 10.74 22.07 18.26
N PRO A 315 9.75 22.94 17.96
CA PRO A 315 8.50 23.00 18.74
C PRO A 315 7.84 21.63 18.86
N GLU A 316 7.22 21.33 19.99
CA GLU A 316 6.61 20.02 20.25
C GLU A 316 5.45 19.70 19.27
N GLU A 317 4.72 20.75 18.88
CA GLU A 317 3.61 20.66 17.92
C GLU A 317 4.05 20.55 16.46
N THR A 318 5.35 20.41 16.17
CA THR A 318 5.87 20.28 14.80
C THR A 318 5.24 19.09 14.07
N THR A 319 4.59 19.38 12.94
CA THR A 319 3.87 18.39 12.13
C THR A 319 4.76 17.71 11.11
N ILE A 320 5.64 18.49 10.44
CA ILE A 320 6.51 18.02 9.34
C ILE A 320 7.85 18.73 9.45
N LEU A 321 8.95 18.02 9.19
CA LEU A 321 10.28 18.59 8.99
C LEU A 321 10.50 18.82 7.49
N ILE A 322 10.84 20.03 7.10
CA ILE A 322 11.05 20.41 5.68
C ILE A 322 12.49 20.85 5.48
N SER A 323 13.10 20.34 4.41
CA SER A 323 14.42 20.75 3.95
C SER A 323 14.34 21.24 2.51
N GLU A 324 14.80 22.47 2.25
CA GLU A 324 14.96 22.99 0.90
C GLU A 324 16.10 22.25 0.19
N GLN A 325 15.85 21.81 -1.04
CA GLN A 325 16.75 20.97 -1.84
C GLN A 325 16.87 21.49 -3.27
N SER A 326 18.04 21.24 -3.87
CA SER A 326 18.30 21.54 -5.29
C SER A 326 18.79 20.32 -6.09
N GLU A 327 19.18 19.24 -5.41
CA GLU A 327 19.75 18.06 -6.03
C GLU A 327 18.86 16.84 -5.85
N ILE A 328 18.76 16.00 -6.87
CA ILE A 328 18.04 14.72 -6.86
C ILE A 328 19.07 13.61 -7.11
N GLY A 329 19.02 12.57 -6.30
CA GLY A 329 19.92 11.42 -6.47
C GLY A 329 19.85 10.45 -5.30
N HIS A 330 20.38 9.24 -5.50
CA HIS A 330 20.38 8.19 -4.45
C HIS A 330 21.17 8.60 -3.19
N HIS A 331 22.11 9.52 -3.31
CA HIS A 331 22.89 10.08 -2.20
C HIS A 331 22.12 11.14 -1.41
N ASN A 332 21.06 11.72 -2.00
CA ASN A 332 20.23 12.71 -1.32
C ASN A 332 18.98 12.06 -0.72
N PRO A 333 18.91 11.80 0.60
CA PRO A 333 17.78 11.13 1.21
C PRO A 333 16.48 11.93 1.15
N TYR A 334 16.53 13.25 0.96
CA TYR A 334 15.34 14.08 0.79
C TYR A 334 14.63 13.85 -0.54
N SER A 335 15.32 13.34 -1.54
CA SER A 335 14.75 12.94 -2.84
C SER A 335 14.30 11.48 -2.90
N ARG A 336 14.19 10.78 -1.75
CA ARG A 336 13.86 9.36 -1.64
C ARG A 336 12.68 9.12 -0.69
N GLU A 337 12.16 7.88 -0.63
CA GLU A 337 11.12 7.47 0.32
C GLU A 337 11.64 7.52 1.76
N LYS A 338 10.84 8.10 2.67
CA LYS A 338 11.24 8.32 4.07
C LYS A 338 10.31 7.66 5.10
N LEU A 339 9.05 7.40 4.76
CA LEU A 339 8.02 6.79 5.62
C LEU A 339 7.92 7.44 7.01
N THR A 340 8.06 8.76 7.06
CA THR A 340 7.99 9.60 8.26
C THR A 340 7.67 11.04 7.84
N PRO A 341 7.19 11.93 8.71
CA PRO A 341 6.86 13.32 8.36
C PRO A 341 8.08 14.20 8.05
N ILE A 342 8.81 13.86 7.00
CA ILE A 342 9.91 14.64 6.43
C ILE A 342 9.63 14.88 4.95
N LEU A 343 9.82 16.12 4.46
CA LEU A 343 9.69 16.50 3.06
C LEU A 343 10.94 17.21 2.53
N GLY A 344 11.34 16.88 1.31
CA GLY A 344 12.20 17.74 0.50
C GLY A 344 11.34 18.81 -0.18
N LEU A 345 11.82 20.05 -0.27
CA LEU A 345 11.16 21.11 -1.02
C LEU A 345 12.10 21.58 -2.15
N PHE A 346 11.62 21.45 -3.38
CA PHE A 346 12.30 21.85 -4.61
C PHE A 346 11.59 23.07 -5.22
N THR A 347 12.33 24.10 -5.58
CA THR A 347 11.78 25.31 -6.20
C THR A 347 12.07 25.28 -7.69
N VAL A 348 11.08 25.60 -8.51
CA VAL A 348 11.16 25.60 -9.97
C VAL A 348 10.62 26.92 -10.54
N ASP A 349 11.10 27.31 -11.72
CA ASP A 349 10.78 28.60 -12.32
C ASP A 349 9.64 28.53 -13.36
N SER A 350 9.13 27.32 -13.66
CA SER A 350 7.99 27.12 -14.57
C SER A 350 7.31 25.79 -14.33
N PHE A 351 6.13 25.63 -14.90
CA PHE A 351 5.37 24.37 -14.89
C PHE A 351 6.18 23.22 -15.52
N GLU A 352 6.83 23.46 -16.68
CA GLU A 352 7.63 22.44 -17.38
C GLU A 352 8.83 22.00 -16.53
N ALA A 353 9.51 22.93 -15.86
CA ALA A 353 10.59 22.61 -14.93
C ALA A 353 10.07 21.79 -13.74
N GLY A 354 8.84 22.07 -13.28
CA GLY A 354 8.15 21.31 -12.23
C GLY A 354 7.86 19.87 -12.67
N VAL A 355 7.37 19.68 -13.88
CA VAL A 355 7.13 18.38 -14.50
C VAL A 355 8.43 17.57 -14.58
N GLU A 356 9.51 18.16 -15.11
CA GLU A 356 10.81 17.48 -15.23
C GLU A 356 11.41 17.13 -13.85
N THR A 357 11.25 18.00 -12.85
CA THR A 357 11.70 17.73 -11.48
C THR A 357 10.93 16.55 -10.87
N CYS A 358 9.60 16.50 -11.03
CA CYS A 358 8.78 15.36 -10.58
C CYS A 358 9.16 14.05 -11.30
N LYS A 359 9.44 14.10 -12.60
CA LYS A 359 9.94 12.94 -13.37
C LYS A 359 11.27 12.45 -12.82
N ALA A 360 12.21 13.35 -12.54
CA ALA A 360 13.51 13.01 -11.98
C ALA A 360 13.39 12.36 -10.60
N LEU A 361 12.50 12.85 -9.74
CA LEU A 361 12.20 12.26 -8.43
C LEU A 361 11.65 10.83 -8.56
N LEU A 362 10.69 10.60 -9.48
CA LEU A 362 10.15 9.27 -9.75
C LEU A 362 11.20 8.30 -10.33
N VAL A 363 12.05 8.77 -11.22
CA VAL A 363 13.14 7.95 -11.82
C VAL A 363 14.18 7.59 -10.76
N ASN A 364 14.48 8.52 -9.85
CA ASN A 364 15.40 8.24 -8.75
C ASN A 364 14.90 7.12 -7.84
N GLU A 365 13.60 7.13 -7.48
CA GLU A 365 12.92 6.07 -6.70
C GLU A 365 11.41 6.20 -6.91
N GLY A 366 10.67 5.10 -6.88
CA GLY A 366 9.20 5.12 -6.92
C GLY A 366 8.57 5.13 -8.31
N THR A 367 9.34 4.89 -9.38
CA THR A 367 8.79 4.76 -10.75
C THR A 367 7.60 3.80 -10.77
N GLY A 368 6.53 4.24 -11.42
CA GLY A 368 5.29 3.47 -11.57
C GLY A 368 4.30 3.62 -10.42
N HIS A 369 4.67 4.24 -9.28
CA HIS A 369 3.79 4.26 -8.12
C HIS A 369 2.71 5.36 -8.21
N THR A 370 2.97 6.56 -7.78
CA THR A 370 1.99 7.65 -7.64
C THR A 370 2.69 9.01 -7.79
N ALA A 371 2.00 9.98 -8.40
CA ALA A 371 2.37 11.40 -8.39
C ALA A 371 1.14 12.26 -8.10
N VAL A 372 1.36 13.43 -7.52
CA VAL A 372 0.29 14.37 -7.14
C VAL A 372 0.54 15.72 -7.81
N ILE A 373 -0.54 16.34 -8.26
CA ILE A 373 -0.52 17.74 -8.71
C ILE A 373 -1.65 18.52 -8.04
N HIS A 374 -1.34 19.73 -7.58
CA HIS A 374 -2.31 20.72 -7.18
C HIS A 374 -2.32 21.84 -8.21
N THR A 375 -3.45 22.04 -8.89
CA THR A 375 -3.64 23.00 -9.99
C THR A 375 -5.13 23.26 -10.20
N THR A 376 -5.49 24.42 -10.70
CA THR A 376 -6.84 24.72 -11.21
C THR A 376 -6.92 24.64 -12.75
N SER A 377 -5.79 24.32 -13.42
CA SER A 377 -5.71 24.15 -14.86
C SER A 377 -5.88 22.69 -15.26
N ASP A 378 -6.98 22.36 -15.94
CA ASP A 378 -7.19 21.01 -16.49
C ASP A 378 -6.10 20.63 -17.50
N VAL A 379 -5.59 21.60 -18.27
CA VAL A 379 -4.50 21.39 -19.23
C VAL A 379 -3.21 20.99 -18.51
N ASN A 380 -2.87 21.67 -17.40
CA ASN A 380 -1.69 21.32 -16.61
C ASN A 380 -1.86 19.93 -15.95
N ALA A 381 -3.05 19.62 -15.45
CA ALA A 381 -3.34 18.30 -14.86
C ALA A 381 -3.17 17.17 -15.91
N GLU A 382 -3.70 17.37 -17.13
CA GLU A 382 -3.58 16.40 -18.22
C GLU A 382 -2.13 16.26 -18.70
N THR A 383 -1.44 17.39 -18.92
CA THR A 383 -0.02 17.41 -19.33
C THR A 383 0.86 16.70 -18.27
N PHE A 384 0.66 17.01 -16.98
CA PHE A 384 1.35 16.31 -15.89
C PHE A 384 1.07 14.81 -15.94
N GLY A 385 -0.19 14.41 -16.13
CA GLY A 385 -0.58 13.01 -16.22
C GLY A 385 0.10 12.27 -17.37
N LEU A 386 0.20 12.89 -18.55
CA LEU A 386 0.85 12.31 -19.73
C LEU A 386 2.37 12.14 -19.55
N GLU A 387 3.00 13.05 -18.83
CA GLU A 387 4.46 13.06 -18.65
C GLU A 387 4.95 12.19 -17.49
N MET A 388 4.13 11.95 -16.46
CA MET A 388 4.56 11.22 -15.27
C MET A 388 4.67 9.72 -15.50
N ARG A 389 5.77 9.13 -15.06
CA ARG A 389 5.99 7.68 -15.04
C ARG A 389 5.41 7.06 -13.77
N ALA A 390 4.11 7.23 -13.58
CA ALA A 390 3.37 6.72 -12.43
C ALA A 390 2.03 6.12 -12.89
N SER A 391 1.55 5.11 -12.18
CA SER A 391 0.27 4.45 -12.48
C SER A 391 -0.94 5.25 -11.95
N ARG A 392 -0.71 6.12 -10.98
CA ARG A 392 -1.74 6.96 -10.35
C ARG A 392 -1.30 8.41 -10.36
N ILE A 393 -2.09 9.23 -11.02
CA ILE A 393 -1.95 10.69 -11.00
C ILE A 393 -3.12 11.23 -10.20
N LEU A 394 -2.82 11.92 -9.12
CA LEU A 394 -3.82 12.47 -8.22
C LEU A 394 -3.88 13.99 -8.39
N VAL A 395 -5.07 14.53 -8.53
CA VAL A 395 -5.29 15.97 -8.72
C VAL A 395 -6.07 16.52 -7.53
N ASN A 396 -5.54 17.55 -6.88
CA ASN A 396 -6.18 18.31 -5.80
C ASN A 396 -6.71 17.43 -4.63
N THR A 397 -5.98 16.38 -4.27
CA THR A 397 -6.36 15.47 -3.19
C THR A 397 -5.15 14.98 -2.40
N LEU A 398 -5.39 14.29 -1.29
CA LEU A 398 -4.37 13.70 -0.43
C LEU A 398 -3.65 12.56 -1.16
N GLY A 399 -2.33 12.56 -1.22
CA GLY A 399 -1.56 11.49 -1.86
C GLY A 399 -1.82 10.13 -1.22
N ALA A 400 -1.68 10.03 0.09
CA ALA A 400 -1.85 8.79 0.84
C ALA A 400 -3.25 8.18 0.70
N LEU A 401 -4.30 8.95 0.94
CA LEU A 401 -5.69 8.49 0.94
C LEU A 401 -6.30 8.45 -0.47
N GLY A 402 -5.87 9.36 -1.36
CA GLY A 402 -6.34 9.38 -2.75
C GLY A 402 -5.87 8.15 -3.53
N ALA A 403 -4.61 7.74 -3.35
CA ALA A 403 -4.05 6.59 -4.06
C ALA A 403 -4.74 5.26 -3.68
N ILE A 404 -5.11 5.07 -2.42
CA ILE A 404 -5.83 3.87 -1.99
C ILE A 404 -7.32 3.86 -2.34
N GLY A 405 -7.86 4.98 -2.88
CA GLY A 405 -9.26 5.12 -3.26
C GLY A 405 -10.16 5.71 -2.17
N ALA A 406 -9.61 6.18 -1.02
CA ALA A 406 -10.42 6.73 0.06
C ALA A 406 -10.96 8.14 -0.23
N THR A 407 -10.25 8.95 -1.02
CA THR A 407 -10.66 10.31 -1.41
C THR A 407 -10.76 10.50 -2.94
N THR A 408 -10.74 9.42 -3.68
CA THR A 408 -10.94 9.37 -5.14
C THR A 408 -11.90 8.24 -5.51
N LYS A 409 -12.20 8.09 -6.80
CA LYS A 409 -12.97 6.96 -7.33
C LYS A 409 -12.08 5.82 -7.84
N LEU A 410 -10.79 5.81 -7.51
CA LEU A 410 -9.95 4.65 -7.71
C LEU A 410 -10.47 3.48 -6.87
N ALA A 411 -10.25 2.26 -7.34
CA ALA A 411 -10.70 1.08 -6.61
C ALA A 411 -10.04 1.02 -5.21
N PRO A 412 -10.81 0.81 -4.12
CA PRO A 412 -10.27 0.68 -2.78
C PRO A 412 -9.28 -0.47 -2.67
N SER A 413 -8.03 -0.16 -2.28
CA SER A 413 -6.96 -1.16 -2.22
C SER A 413 -5.83 -0.77 -1.27
N MET A 414 -5.26 -1.79 -0.62
CA MET A 414 -4.01 -1.66 0.14
C MET A 414 -2.79 -2.23 -0.64
N THR A 415 -2.97 -2.55 -1.93
CA THR A 415 -1.91 -3.06 -2.81
C THR A 415 -1.96 -2.30 -4.14
N LEU A 416 -1.01 -1.40 -4.34
CA LEU A 416 -0.99 -0.41 -5.41
C LEU A 416 0.02 -0.81 -6.50
N GLY A 417 -0.45 -1.39 -7.59
CA GLY A 417 0.40 -1.84 -8.69
C GLY A 417 1.20 -0.69 -9.32
N CYS A 418 2.45 -0.96 -9.69
CA CYS A 418 3.37 0.03 -10.26
C CYS A 418 3.62 -0.16 -11.75
N GLY A 419 2.97 -1.12 -12.38
CA GLY A 419 3.15 -1.47 -13.78
C GLY A 419 4.57 -1.97 -14.11
N THR A 420 4.79 -2.33 -15.36
CA THR A 420 6.10 -2.81 -15.82
C THR A 420 7.21 -1.76 -15.67
N MET A 421 6.86 -0.48 -15.77
CA MET A 421 7.79 0.63 -15.52
C MET A 421 8.32 0.66 -14.08
N GLY A 422 7.54 0.18 -13.11
CA GLY A 422 7.92 0.03 -11.69
C GLY A 422 8.30 -1.39 -11.30
N GLY A 423 8.43 -2.32 -12.27
CA GLY A 423 8.77 -3.72 -12.02
C GLY A 423 7.62 -4.52 -11.40
N SER A 424 6.36 -4.13 -11.65
CA SER A 424 5.14 -4.79 -11.19
C SER A 424 4.36 -5.38 -12.36
N SER A 425 3.57 -6.41 -12.11
CA SER A 425 2.75 -7.10 -13.13
C SER A 425 1.44 -6.38 -13.47
N THR A 426 1.04 -5.36 -12.72
CA THR A 426 -0.16 -4.55 -12.97
C THR A 426 0.06 -3.08 -12.61
N THR A 427 -0.68 -2.18 -13.27
CA THR A 427 -0.79 -0.76 -12.91
C THR A 427 -1.94 -0.49 -11.94
N ASP A 428 -2.82 -1.47 -11.74
CA ASP A 428 -4.08 -1.28 -11.04
C ASP A 428 -3.91 -1.18 -9.52
N ASN A 429 -4.88 -0.55 -8.88
CA ASN A 429 -5.21 -0.88 -7.51
C ASN A 429 -5.70 -2.33 -7.50
N VAL A 430 -5.00 -3.22 -6.82
CA VAL A 430 -5.34 -4.65 -6.81
C VAL A 430 -6.69 -4.86 -6.13
N THR A 431 -7.56 -5.65 -6.76
CA THR A 431 -8.91 -5.97 -6.27
C THR A 431 -9.18 -7.46 -6.39
N ALA A 432 -10.39 -7.90 -6.04
CA ALA A 432 -10.84 -9.27 -6.21
C ALA A 432 -10.73 -9.78 -7.66
N HIS A 433 -10.85 -8.91 -8.67
CA HIS A 433 -10.67 -9.29 -10.07
C HIS A 433 -9.29 -9.90 -10.37
N HIS A 434 -8.25 -9.46 -9.67
CA HIS A 434 -6.88 -9.96 -9.85
C HIS A 434 -6.65 -11.34 -9.21
N LEU A 435 -7.59 -11.80 -8.38
CA LEU A 435 -7.52 -13.07 -7.67
C LEU A 435 -8.52 -14.10 -8.22
N MET A 436 -8.93 -13.95 -9.47
CA MET A 436 -9.86 -14.83 -10.14
C MET A 436 -9.38 -15.13 -11.56
N ASN A 437 -9.41 -16.41 -11.95
CA ASN A 437 -9.30 -16.77 -13.36
C ASN A 437 -10.64 -16.57 -14.08
N VAL A 438 -10.58 -16.12 -15.32
CA VAL A 438 -11.77 -15.99 -16.16
C VAL A 438 -11.70 -17.01 -17.31
N LYS A 439 -12.56 -18.03 -17.24
CA LYS A 439 -12.76 -18.99 -18.33
C LYS A 439 -13.80 -18.42 -19.30
N ARG A 440 -13.60 -18.59 -20.59
CA ARG A 440 -14.48 -18.09 -21.63
C ARG A 440 -15.09 -19.20 -22.46
N ILE A 441 -16.41 -19.14 -22.65
CA ILE A 441 -17.12 -19.89 -23.69
C ILE A 441 -17.28 -18.89 -24.84
N ALA A 442 -16.66 -19.18 -25.98
CA ALA A 442 -16.74 -18.32 -27.17
C ALA A 442 -17.48 -19.12 -28.28
N TYR A 443 -18.52 -18.51 -28.83
CA TYR A 443 -19.27 -19.10 -29.94
C TYR A 443 -18.73 -18.61 -31.28
N GLY A 444 -18.80 -19.45 -32.30
CA GLY A 444 -18.39 -19.12 -33.65
C GLY A 444 -19.13 -17.87 -34.17
N VAL A 445 -18.40 -17.05 -34.93
CA VAL A 445 -18.96 -15.98 -35.76
C VAL A 445 -18.67 -16.32 -37.22
N GLU A 446 -19.68 -16.14 -38.08
CA GLU A 446 -19.55 -16.25 -39.54
C GLU A 446 -19.02 -14.96 -40.13
#